data_55a7008e8b65dab0067a1beeccb4f92f
#
_entry.id   55a7008e8b65dab0067a1beeccb4f92f
#
_cell.length_a   1.000
_cell.length_b   1.000
_cell.length_c   1.000
_cell.angle_alpha   90.00
_cell.angle_beta   90.00
_cell.angle_gamma   90.00
#
_symmetry.space_group_name_H-M   'P 1'
#
loop_
_entity.id
_entity.type
_entity.pdbx_description
1 polymer ?
#
loop_
_entity_poly.entity_id
_entity_poly.type
_entity_poly.pdbx_seq_one_letter_code
_entity_poly.pdbx_strand_id
1 'polypeptide(L)'
;MRAKILIVFAALFFSGCVTVENPAPQPQTKPNPPATELILESTATRSAPTLAPIATRPAPTSEPTLTSPTTRVKIFLIALEDNGKTGKKIGCNDSAVAVERVIPATTAPLRAALEELFSLRDRNYGQSGLYNVLYQSNLKLESASIAETKATIHISGALRLSGICDNPRVEAQIEQTALQFSTVKSVDVFLNNVALEKVLSQK
;
A
#
# COMPACT_ATOMS: atom_id res chain seq x y z
N MET A 1 34.45 6.01 55.86
CA MET A 1 34.53 7.49 55.85
C MET A 1 33.97 8.01 54.54
N ARG A 2 32.99 8.91 54.62
CA ARG A 2 32.15 9.40 53.53
C ARG A 2 32.80 10.64 52.91
N ALA A 3 32.86 10.72 51.57
CA ALA A 3 33.04 11.98 50.87
C ALA A 3 31.97 12.16 49.85
N LYS A 4 31.02 13.08 50.08
CA LYS A 4 30.01 13.56 49.15
C LYS A 4 30.63 14.72 48.36
N ILE A 5 30.73 14.59 47.05
CA ILE A 5 31.09 15.71 46.17
C ILE A 5 29.80 16.21 45.54
N LEU A 6 29.44 17.43 45.88
CA LEU A 6 28.33 18.20 45.37
C LEU A 6 28.86 19.05 44.20
N ILE A 7 28.46 18.75 43.00
CA ILE A 7 28.78 19.57 41.81
C ILE A 7 27.53 20.36 41.45
N VAL A 8 27.61 21.67 41.66
CA VAL A 8 26.63 22.66 41.25
C VAL A 8 26.97 23.08 39.83
N PHE A 9 26.09 22.77 38.84
CA PHE A 9 26.18 23.34 37.51
C PHE A 9 25.25 24.52 37.38
N ALA A 10 25.84 25.69 37.14
CA ALA A 10 25.15 26.93 36.82
C ALA A 10 24.60 26.90 35.41
N ALA A 11 23.31 27.17 35.27
CA ALA A 11 22.62 27.32 33.99
C ALA A 11 22.90 28.72 33.44
N LEU A 12 23.46 28.78 32.23
CA LEU A 12 23.51 29.98 31.41
C LEU A 12 22.42 29.87 30.34
N PHE A 13 21.35 30.67 30.49
CA PHE A 13 20.34 30.87 29.47
C PHE A 13 20.85 31.83 28.42
N PHE A 14 21.01 31.36 27.18
CA PHE A 14 21.08 32.22 25.99
C PHE A 14 19.71 32.21 25.30
N SER A 15 18.96 33.30 25.47
CA SER A 15 17.79 33.61 24.66
C SER A 15 18.29 34.21 23.32
N GLY A 16 18.18 33.43 22.27
CA GLY A 16 18.35 33.89 20.90
C GLY A 16 17.00 33.81 20.18
N CYS A 17 16.31 34.95 20.03
CA CYS A 17 15.17 35.07 19.11
C CYS A 17 15.71 35.11 17.67
N VAL A 18 15.44 34.04 16.90
CA VAL A 18 15.56 34.06 15.45
C VAL A 18 14.17 34.27 14.88
N THR A 19 13.91 35.46 14.35
CA THR A 19 12.73 35.77 13.54
C THR A 19 12.91 35.11 12.18
N VAL A 20 12.13 34.07 11.90
CA VAL A 20 12.01 33.49 10.56
C VAL A 20 11.01 34.33 9.77
N GLU A 21 11.54 35.09 8.85
CA GLU A 21 10.76 35.86 7.85
C GLU A 21 10.15 34.87 6.84
N ASN A 22 8.81 34.83 6.81
CA ASN A 22 8.04 33.98 5.93
C ASN A 22 7.91 34.68 4.55
N PRO A 23 8.41 34.14 3.44
CA PRO A 23 8.21 34.76 2.14
C PRO A 23 6.75 34.65 1.70
N ALA A 24 6.19 35.78 1.29
CA ALA A 24 4.84 35.90 0.79
C ALA A 24 4.56 35.02 -0.44
N PRO A 25 3.34 34.47 -0.59
CA PRO A 25 2.97 33.65 -1.73
C PRO A 25 2.94 34.47 -3.02
N GLN A 26 3.63 34.00 -4.05
CA GLN A 26 3.56 34.56 -5.39
C GLN A 26 2.19 34.31 -6.03
N PRO A 27 1.63 35.26 -6.80
CA PRO A 27 0.37 35.08 -7.52
C PRO A 27 0.55 34.06 -8.65
N GLN A 28 -0.23 33.01 -8.61
CA GLN A 28 -0.31 32.02 -9.70
C GLN A 28 -1.10 32.66 -10.86
N THR A 29 -0.47 32.80 -12.00
CA THR A 29 -1.10 33.19 -13.26
C THR A 29 -1.98 32.03 -13.77
N LYS A 30 -3.27 32.32 -13.85
CA LYS A 30 -4.34 31.49 -14.39
C LYS A 30 -4.10 31.27 -15.90
N PRO A 31 -4.11 30.03 -16.43
CA PRO A 31 -4.10 29.83 -17.87
C PRO A 31 -5.41 30.26 -18.50
N ASN A 32 -5.30 31.02 -19.59
CA ASN A 32 -6.39 31.50 -20.42
C ASN A 32 -6.95 30.35 -21.26
N PRO A 33 -8.28 30.19 -21.46
CA PRO A 33 -8.84 29.18 -22.34
C PRO A 33 -8.64 29.58 -23.81
N PRO A 34 -8.46 28.61 -24.73
CA PRO A 34 -8.30 28.90 -26.15
C PRO A 34 -9.60 29.36 -26.81
N ALA A 35 -9.44 30.30 -27.72
CA ALA A 35 -10.49 30.94 -28.49
C ALA A 35 -11.27 29.92 -29.36
N THR A 36 -12.59 30.10 -29.33
CA THR A 36 -13.56 29.43 -30.21
C THR A 36 -13.43 30.00 -31.64
N GLU A 37 -12.99 29.18 -32.56
CA GLU A 37 -12.99 29.50 -33.99
C GLU A 37 -14.33 29.12 -34.60
N LEU A 38 -15.03 30.14 -35.13
CA LEU A 38 -16.27 30.04 -35.88
C LEU A 38 -15.95 29.50 -37.30
N ILE A 39 -16.39 28.31 -37.62
CA ILE A 39 -16.35 27.80 -39.00
C ILE A 39 -17.71 27.99 -39.66
N LEU A 40 -17.64 28.68 -40.78
CA LEU A 40 -18.74 28.99 -41.67
C LEU A 40 -19.48 27.77 -42.18
N GLU A 41 -20.77 27.92 -42.20
CA GLU A 41 -21.76 27.07 -42.87
C GLU A 41 -21.52 27.04 -44.39
N SER A 42 -21.33 25.84 -44.93
CA SER A 42 -21.34 25.64 -46.41
C SER A 42 -22.52 24.77 -46.75
N THR A 43 -23.46 25.43 -47.41
CA THR A 43 -24.68 24.84 -48.00
C THR A 43 -24.32 23.96 -49.17
N ALA A 44 -24.58 22.66 -49.09
CA ALA A 44 -24.45 21.72 -50.21
C ALA A 44 -25.76 20.98 -50.47
N THR A 45 -26.20 21.20 -51.65
CA THR A 45 -27.33 20.69 -52.42
C THR A 45 -27.65 19.19 -52.25
N ARG A 46 -28.93 18.96 -51.98
CA ARG A 46 -29.59 17.67 -51.81
C ARG A 46 -29.68 16.92 -53.14
N SER A 47 -28.99 15.80 -53.27
CA SER A 47 -29.27 14.76 -54.27
C SER A 47 -29.85 13.53 -53.56
N ALA A 48 -30.98 13.02 -54.05
CA ALA A 48 -31.66 11.86 -53.48
C ALA A 48 -30.86 10.58 -53.76
N PRO A 49 -30.67 9.71 -52.74
CA PRO A 49 -30.07 8.40 -52.98
C PRO A 49 -31.10 7.35 -53.32
N THR A 50 -30.82 6.67 -54.42
CA THR A 50 -31.39 5.39 -54.88
C THR A 50 -31.27 4.34 -53.78
N LEU A 51 -32.36 3.63 -53.47
CA LEU A 51 -32.42 2.53 -52.50
C LEU A 51 -31.58 1.37 -53.00
N ALA A 52 -30.42 1.12 -52.36
CA ALA A 52 -29.66 -0.11 -52.48
C ALA A 52 -30.20 -1.15 -51.49
N PRO A 53 -30.16 -2.46 -51.79
CA PRO A 53 -30.70 -3.52 -50.94
C PRO A 53 -29.92 -3.58 -49.62
N ILE A 54 -30.67 -3.69 -48.54
CA ILE A 54 -30.14 -3.84 -47.15
C ILE A 54 -29.41 -5.18 -47.09
N ALA A 55 -28.08 -5.15 -47.07
CA ALA A 55 -27.29 -6.29 -46.66
C ALA A 55 -27.50 -6.52 -45.17
N THR A 56 -28.17 -7.62 -44.83
CA THR A 56 -28.34 -8.08 -43.44
C THR A 56 -26.97 -8.34 -42.83
N ARG A 57 -26.51 -7.40 -42.01
CA ARG A 57 -25.28 -7.57 -41.23
C ARG A 57 -25.50 -8.71 -40.23
N PRO A 58 -24.64 -9.77 -40.23
CA PRO A 58 -24.74 -10.81 -39.20
C PRO A 58 -24.58 -10.17 -37.82
N ALA A 59 -25.44 -10.59 -36.90
CA ALA A 59 -25.34 -10.16 -35.51
C ALA A 59 -23.95 -10.51 -34.95
N PRO A 60 -23.33 -9.65 -34.15
CA PRO A 60 -22.07 -9.99 -33.48
C PRO A 60 -22.31 -11.23 -32.61
N THR A 61 -21.68 -12.33 -32.98
CA THR A 61 -21.59 -13.53 -32.15
C THR A 61 -20.78 -13.13 -30.95
N SER A 62 -21.41 -13.08 -29.78
CA SER A 62 -20.73 -12.88 -28.49
C SER A 62 -19.82 -14.09 -28.28
N GLU A 63 -18.54 -13.94 -28.50
CA GLU A 63 -17.56 -14.94 -28.06
C GLU A 63 -17.72 -15.15 -26.56
N PRO A 64 -17.79 -16.40 -26.08
CA PRO A 64 -17.81 -16.66 -24.64
C PRO A 64 -16.52 -16.15 -24.03
N THR A 65 -16.60 -15.09 -23.24
CA THR A 65 -15.50 -14.61 -22.42
C THR A 65 -15.12 -15.72 -21.44
N LEU A 66 -14.01 -16.40 -21.69
CA LEU A 66 -13.44 -17.40 -20.79
C LEU A 66 -13.02 -16.68 -19.50
N THR A 67 -13.92 -16.62 -18.53
CA THR A 67 -13.62 -16.11 -17.21
C THR A 67 -12.67 -17.08 -16.53
N SER A 68 -11.39 -16.73 -16.43
CA SER A 68 -10.41 -17.53 -15.69
C SER A 68 -10.85 -17.68 -14.24
N PRO A 69 -10.72 -18.86 -13.62
CA PRO A 69 -11.08 -19.06 -12.25
C PRO A 69 -10.25 -18.12 -11.34
N THR A 70 -10.91 -17.54 -10.34
CA THR A 70 -10.28 -16.62 -9.38
C THR A 70 -10.46 -17.11 -7.96
N THR A 71 -9.60 -16.64 -7.06
CA THR A 71 -9.70 -16.87 -5.63
C THR A 71 -9.58 -15.54 -4.87
N ARG A 72 -10.12 -15.48 -3.65
CA ARG A 72 -10.01 -14.30 -2.80
C ARG A 72 -9.03 -14.57 -1.68
N VAL A 73 -8.14 -13.62 -1.47
CA VAL A 73 -7.22 -13.57 -0.33
C VAL A 73 -7.34 -12.21 0.33
N LYS A 74 -6.83 -12.09 1.54
CA LYS A 74 -6.71 -10.81 2.25
C LYS A 74 -5.25 -10.43 2.34
N ILE A 75 -4.97 -9.16 2.19
CA ILE A 75 -3.74 -8.52 2.62
C ILE A 75 -4.08 -7.63 3.81
N PHE A 76 -3.10 -7.34 4.66
CA PHE A 76 -3.35 -6.47 5.80
C PHE A 76 -2.57 -5.17 5.65
N LEU A 77 -3.26 -4.06 5.90
CA LEU A 77 -2.72 -2.70 5.88
C LEU A 77 -3.02 -2.03 7.22
N ILE A 78 -2.48 -0.85 7.45
CA ILE A 78 -2.51 -0.21 8.76
C ILE A 78 -3.48 0.98 8.76
N ALA A 79 -4.43 0.96 9.70
CA ALA A 79 -5.18 2.14 10.08
C ALA A 79 -4.43 2.83 11.23
N LEU A 80 -3.88 4.01 10.95
CA LEU A 80 -3.10 4.78 11.90
C LEU A 80 -4.02 5.37 12.97
N GLU A 81 -3.58 5.37 14.24
CA GLU A 81 -4.30 5.93 15.41
C GLU A 81 -5.73 5.38 15.60
N ASP A 82 -6.03 4.23 15.01
CA ASP A 82 -7.36 3.60 15.02
C ASP A 82 -7.69 2.89 16.35
N ASN A 83 -6.66 2.51 17.11
CA ASN A 83 -6.77 1.88 18.42
C ASN A 83 -7.64 0.62 18.47
N GLY A 84 -7.66 -0.17 17.41
CA GLY A 84 -8.41 -1.43 17.31
C GLY A 84 -9.86 -1.28 16.87
N LYS A 85 -10.29 -0.11 16.39
CA LYS A 85 -11.70 0.14 15.98
C LYS A 85 -12.09 -0.57 14.69
N THR A 86 -11.19 -0.60 13.70
CA THR A 86 -11.49 -1.14 12.37
C THR A 86 -10.78 -2.45 12.07
N GLY A 87 -9.84 -2.87 12.95
CA GLY A 87 -9.06 -4.08 12.74
C GLY A 87 -8.43 -4.61 14.02
N LYS A 88 -7.45 -5.51 13.86
CA LYS A 88 -6.70 -6.03 15.00
C LYS A 88 -5.79 -4.94 15.54
N LYS A 89 -5.96 -4.57 16.82
CA LYS A 89 -5.07 -3.61 17.49
C LYS A 89 -3.62 -4.10 17.48
N ILE A 90 -2.71 -3.18 17.15
CA ILE A 90 -1.26 -3.37 17.17
C ILE A 90 -0.57 -2.27 17.96
N GLY A 91 0.77 -2.26 17.98
CA GLY A 91 1.53 -1.21 18.64
C GLY A 91 1.26 0.20 18.09
N CYS A 92 1.67 1.23 18.82
CA CYS A 92 1.47 2.65 18.48
C CYS A 92 0.01 3.09 18.30
N ASN A 93 -0.95 2.41 18.95
CA ASN A 93 -2.39 2.66 18.83
C ASN A 93 -2.95 2.45 17.42
N ASP A 94 -2.28 1.70 16.58
CA ASP A 94 -2.72 1.41 15.22
C ASP A 94 -3.55 0.13 15.16
N SER A 95 -4.11 -0.16 13.98
CA SER A 95 -4.84 -1.40 13.70
C SER A 95 -4.40 -2.02 12.39
N ALA A 96 -4.26 -3.34 12.36
CA ALA A 96 -4.11 -4.11 11.13
C ALA A 96 -5.49 -4.42 10.54
N VAL A 97 -5.77 -3.92 9.36
CA VAL A 97 -7.07 -3.99 8.67
C VAL A 97 -6.96 -4.87 7.44
N ALA A 98 -7.89 -5.82 7.32
CA ALA A 98 -7.96 -6.73 6.19
C ALA A 98 -8.51 -6.04 4.93
N VAL A 99 -7.85 -6.22 3.80
CA VAL A 99 -8.28 -5.77 2.47
C VAL A 99 -8.40 -6.99 1.57
N GLU A 100 -9.57 -7.22 0.99
CA GLU A 100 -9.75 -8.33 0.04
C GLU A 100 -9.05 -8.05 -1.29
N ARG A 101 -8.43 -9.11 -1.84
CA ARG A 101 -7.81 -9.11 -3.17
C ARG A 101 -8.36 -10.30 -3.95
N VAL A 102 -8.68 -10.07 -5.20
CA VAL A 102 -9.05 -11.13 -6.15
C VAL A 102 -7.81 -11.46 -6.96
N ILE A 103 -7.41 -12.71 -6.91
CA ILE A 103 -6.22 -13.23 -7.58
C ILE A 103 -6.60 -14.39 -8.51
N PRO A 104 -5.79 -14.75 -9.51
CA PRO A 104 -5.96 -16.00 -10.24
C PRO A 104 -6.00 -17.19 -9.28
N ALA A 105 -6.83 -18.20 -9.58
CA ALA A 105 -6.89 -19.40 -8.77
C ALA A 105 -5.51 -20.06 -8.65
N THR A 106 -5.15 -20.47 -7.44
CA THR A 106 -3.81 -21.01 -7.13
C THR A 106 -3.89 -22.09 -6.07
N THR A 107 -2.96 -23.05 -6.12
CA THR A 107 -2.75 -24.06 -5.07
C THR A 107 -1.86 -23.54 -3.94
N ALA A 108 -1.29 -22.32 -4.07
CA ALA A 108 -0.39 -21.71 -3.10
C ALA A 108 -0.92 -20.34 -2.62
N PRO A 109 -2.10 -20.28 -1.98
CA PRO A 109 -2.76 -19.02 -1.65
C PRO A 109 -1.98 -18.16 -0.64
N LEU A 110 -1.23 -18.76 0.29
CA LEU A 110 -0.34 -18.02 1.20
C LEU A 110 0.74 -17.26 0.42
N ARG A 111 1.41 -17.93 -0.52
CA ARG A 111 2.41 -17.29 -1.38
C ARG A 111 1.80 -16.13 -2.15
N ALA A 112 0.67 -16.36 -2.80
CA ALA A 112 0.01 -15.35 -3.61
C ALA A 112 -0.44 -14.12 -2.79
N ALA A 113 -0.97 -14.31 -1.57
CA ALA A 113 -1.34 -13.22 -0.70
C ALA A 113 -0.12 -12.36 -0.28
N LEU A 114 1.02 -12.99 0.00
CA LEU A 114 2.26 -12.28 0.35
C LEU A 114 2.85 -11.55 -0.87
N GLU A 115 2.81 -12.15 -2.06
CA GLU A 115 3.24 -11.52 -3.30
C GLU A 115 2.37 -10.30 -3.62
N GLU A 116 1.03 -10.39 -3.43
CA GLU A 116 0.13 -9.24 -3.52
C GLU A 116 0.51 -8.13 -2.53
N LEU A 117 0.77 -8.46 -1.27
CA LEU A 117 1.20 -7.49 -0.27
C LEU A 117 2.51 -6.80 -0.68
N PHE A 118 3.51 -7.56 -1.10
CA PHE A 118 4.83 -7.01 -1.49
C PHE A 118 4.82 -6.31 -2.85
N SER A 119 3.77 -6.47 -3.65
CA SER A 119 3.61 -5.74 -4.91
C SER A 119 3.18 -4.29 -4.72
N LEU A 120 2.58 -3.95 -3.57
CA LEU A 120 2.10 -2.61 -3.28
C LEU A 120 3.27 -1.64 -3.08
N ARG A 121 3.29 -0.55 -3.88
CA ARG A 121 4.33 0.48 -3.82
C ARG A 121 3.85 1.81 -3.29
N ASP A 122 2.55 2.00 -3.22
CA ASP A 122 1.97 3.23 -2.73
C ASP A 122 1.93 3.26 -1.20
N ARG A 123 2.21 4.44 -0.64
CA ARG A 123 2.14 4.68 0.80
C ARG A 123 0.73 4.52 1.34
N ASN A 124 -0.26 5.03 0.61
CA ASN A 124 -1.66 4.94 0.98
C ASN A 124 -2.39 4.05 -0.02
N TYR A 125 -3.23 3.16 0.49
CA TYR A 125 -4.01 2.24 -0.33
C TYR A 125 -5.24 2.95 -0.92
N GLY A 126 -5.12 3.41 -2.15
CA GLY A 126 -6.18 4.16 -2.82
C GLY A 126 -6.68 5.33 -1.96
N GLN A 127 -8.01 5.47 -1.84
CA GLN A 127 -8.66 6.50 -1.03
C GLN A 127 -9.11 5.99 0.35
N SER A 128 -8.71 4.79 0.75
CA SER A 128 -9.12 4.18 2.02
C SER A 128 -8.50 4.81 3.26
N GLY A 129 -7.42 5.58 3.10
CA GLY A 129 -6.62 6.10 4.21
C GLY A 129 -5.72 5.06 4.88
N LEU A 130 -5.76 3.80 4.45
CA LEU A 130 -4.90 2.75 5.00
C LEU A 130 -3.45 2.94 4.57
N TYR A 131 -2.55 2.81 5.53
CA TYR A 131 -1.12 2.99 5.37
C TYR A 131 -0.44 1.65 5.05
N ASN A 132 0.42 1.63 4.05
CA ASN A 132 1.29 0.52 3.73
C ASN A 132 2.70 0.83 4.24
N VAL A 133 3.12 0.20 5.34
CA VAL A 133 4.46 0.45 5.91
C VAL A 133 5.60 -0.04 5.00
N LEU A 134 5.31 -0.97 4.08
CA LEU A 134 6.30 -1.58 3.19
C LEU A 134 6.56 -0.77 1.91
N TYR A 135 5.89 0.36 1.70
CA TYR A 135 5.90 1.11 0.44
C TYR A 135 7.30 1.54 -0.06
N GLN A 136 8.23 1.82 0.86
CA GLN A 136 9.62 2.19 0.53
C GLN A 136 10.56 0.98 0.44
N SER A 137 10.09 -0.18 0.86
CA SER A 137 10.90 -1.39 0.92
C SER A 137 10.91 -2.09 -0.44
N ASN A 138 12.04 -2.69 -0.77
CA ASN A 138 12.16 -3.55 -1.93
C ASN A 138 12.30 -4.99 -1.44
N LEU A 139 11.15 -5.60 -1.13
CA LEU A 139 11.07 -6.97 -0.60
C LEU A 139 10.62 -7.93 -1.70
N LYS A 140 11.19 -9.12 -1.67
CA LYS A 140 10.85 -10.22 -2.56
C LYS A 140 10.60 -11.47 -1.72
N LEU A 141 9.49 -12.17 -2.01
CA LEU A 141 9.19 -13.44 -1.39
C LEU A 141 10.05 -14.54 -2.02
N GLU A 142 10.91 -15.16 -1.23
CA GLU A 142 11.72 -16.30 -1.67
C GLU A 142 10.96 -17.60 -1.49
N SER A 143 10.43 -17.85 -0.29
CA SER A 143 9.60 -19.01 -0.01
C SER A 143 8.52 -18.72 1.04
N ALA A 144 7.43 -19.47 0.96
CA ALA A 144 6.40 -19.53 1.98
C ALA A 144 5.90 -20.97 2.06
N SER A 145 5.98 -21.57 3.23
CA SER A 145 5.56 -22.95 3.49
C SER A 145 4.76 -23.03 4.78
N ILE A 146 3.88 -24.02 4.86
CA ILE A 146 3.13 -24.34 6.08
C ILE A 146 3.48 -25.77 6.46
N ALA A 147 4.02 -25.95 7.66
CA ALA A 147 4.25 -27.25 8.25
C ALA A 147 3.41 -27.36 9.53
N GLU A 148 2.57 -28.37 9.62
CA GLU A 148 1.58 -28.55 10.68
C GLU A 148 0.63 -27.32 10.74
N THR A 149 0.91 -26.36 11.61
CA THR A 149 0.11 -25.14 11.75
C THR A 149 0.97 -23.88 11.73
N LYS A 150 2.26 -24.02 11.43
CA LYS A 150 3.22 -22.92 11.39
C LYS A 150 3.57 -22.54 9.97
N ALA A 151 3.39 -21.28 9.61
CA ALA A 151 3.91 -20.71 8.38
C ALA A 151 5.37 -20.25 8.57
N THR A 152 6.24 -20.66 7.65
CA THR A 152 7.61 -20.16 7.58
C THR A 152 7.78 -19.37 6.29
N ILE A 153 8.18 -18.10 6.42
CA ILE A 153 8.24 -17.13 5.33
C ILE A 153 9.66 -16.61 5.22
N HIS A 154 10.28 -16.78 4.06
CA HIS A 154 11.60 -16.23 3.75
C HIS A 154 11.45 -15.10 2.74
N ILE A 155 12.00 -13.94 3.08
CA ILE A 155 11.97 -12.72 2.31
C ILE A 155 13.40 -12.25 2.09
N SER A 156 13.70 -11.74 0.91
CA SER A 156 14.96 -11.05 0.63
C SER A 156 14.71 -9.58 0.30
N GLY A 157 15.77 -8.79 0.38
CA GLY A 157 15.75 -7.40 -0.03
C GLY A 157 16.00 -6.40 1.08
N ALA A 158 15.70 -5.14 0.79
CA ALA A 158 15.94 -4.02 1.69
C ALA A 158 14.65 -3.57 2.38
N LEU A 159 14.60 -3.68 3.71
CA LEU A 159 13.53 -3.15 4.54
C LEU A 159 13.87 -1.71 4.94
N ARG A 160 12.99 -0.78 4.59
CA ARG A 160 13.09 0.65 4.92
C ARG A 160 11.95 1.04 5.84
N LEU A 161 12.28 1.62 6.99
CA LEU A 161 11.35 2.08 8.01
C LEU A 161 11.53 3.57 8.24
N SER A 162 10.45 4.25 8.57
CA SER A 162 10.44 5.70 8.82
C SER A 162 10.51 6.05 10.33
N GLY A 163 10.33 5.07 11.19
CA GLY A 163 10.40 5.27 12.64
C GLY A 163 10.06 4.02 13.43
N ILE A 164 10.15 4.11 14.76
CA ILE A 164 9.99 2.96 15.65
C ILE A 164 8.58 2.34 15.60
N CYS A 165 7.56 3.12 15.31
CA CYS A 165 6.21 2.60 15.14
C CYS A 165 6.04 1.72 13.90
N ASP A 166 6.97 1.78 12.95
CA ASP A 166 6.94 0.91 11.79
C ASP A 166 7.29 -0.55 12.13
N ASN A 167 7.99 -0.80 13.24
CA ASN A 167 8.33 -2.16 13.66
C ASN A 167 7.05 -3.03 13.83
N PRO A 168 6.11 -2.70 14.75
CA PRO A 168 4.89 -3.49 14.91
C PRO A 168 3.98 -3.45 13.67
N ARG A 169 4.07 -2.43 12.82
CA ARG A 169 3.31 -2.35 11.57
C ARG A 169 3.79 -3.37 10.53
N VAL A 170 5.13 -3.52 10.38
CA VAL A 170 5.72 -4.50 9.46
C VAL A 170 5.36 -5.91 9.88
N GLU A 171 5.56 -6.25 11.15
CA GLU A 171 5.17 -7.54 11.71
C GLU A 171 3.70 -7.81 11.42
N ALA A 172 2.81 -6.87 11.77
CA ALA A 172 1.38 -7.05 11.59
C ALA A 172 0.97 -7.21 10.13
N GLN A 173 1.54 -6.44 9.19
CA GLN A 173 1.20 -6.59 7.77
C GLN A 173 1.55 -7.99 7.24
N ILE A 174 2.72 -8.50 7.56
CA ILE A 174 3.18 -9.81 7.08
C ILE A 174 2.48 -10.94 7.82
N GLU A 175 2.47 -10.92 9.15
CA GLU A 175 1.90 -11.99 9.95
C GLU A 175 0.39 -12.12 9.78
N GLN A 176 -0.37 -11.01 9.82
CA GLN A 176 -1.83 -11.08 9.67
C GLN A 176 -2.22 -11.53 8.25
N THR A 177 -1.40 -11.20 7.24
CA THR A 177 -1.59 -11.73 5.88
C THR A 177 -1.40 -13.25 5.83
N ALA A 178 -0.53 -13.82 6.64
CA ALA A 178 -0.39 -15.27 6.75
C ALA A 178 -1.46 -15.91 7.67
N LEU A 179 -1.77 -15.27 8.79
CA LEU A 179 -2.73 -15.79 9.78
C LEU A 179 -4.20 -15.79 9.30
N GLN A 180 -4.51 -15.21 8.14
CA GLN A 180 -5.86 -15.31 7.57
C GLN A 180 -6.27 -16.73 7.22
N PHE A 181 -5.30 -17.62 6.98
CA PHE A 181 -5.55 -19.01 6.63
C PHE A 181 -5.80 -19.84 7.89
N SER A 182 -6.91 -20.55 7.94
CA SER A 182 -7.32 -21.32 9.12
C SER A 182 -6.33 -22.42 9.54
N THR A 183 -5.52 -22.86 8.59
CA THR A 183 -4.43 -23.84 8.83
C THR A 183 -3.21 -23.22 9.49
N VAL A 184 -3.07 -21.88 9.53
CA VAL A 184 -1.92 -21.19 10.11
C VAL A 184 -2.27 -20.69 11.50
N LYS A 185 -1.52 -21.08 12.52
CA LYS A 185 -1.66 -20.66 13.92
C LYS A 185 -0.48 -19.82 14.41
N SER A 186 0.68 -19.98 13.79
CA SER A 186 1.88 -19.21 14.07
C SER A 186 2.67 -18.92 12.82
N VAL A 187 3.51 -17.88 12.86
CA VAL A 187 4.27 -17.41 11.69
C VAL A 187 5.70 -17.12 12.12
N ASP A 188 6.67 -17.68 11.41
CA ASP A 188 8.07 -17.31 11.50
C ASP A 188 8.46 -16.58 10.23
N VAL A 189 8.99 -15.37 10.34
CA VAL A 189 9.41 -14.53 9.20
C VAL A 189 10.91 -14.32 9.26
N PHE A 190 11.59 -14.55 8.14
CA PHE A 190 13.03 -14.33 7.98
C PHE A 190 13.28 -13.32 6.86
N LEU A 191 14.02 -12.28 7.16
CA LEU A 191 14.51 -11.32 6.18
C LEU A 191 16.02 -11.52 5.97
N ASN A 192 16.42 -11.85 4.73
CA ASN A 192 17.80 -12.18 4.40
C ASN A 192 18.40 -13.24 5.34
N ASN A 193 17.62 -14.28 5.65
CA ASN A 193 17.94 -15.38 6.58
C ASN A 193 18.09 -14.99 8.06
N VAL A 194 17.72 -13.77 8.45
CA VAL A 194 17.68 -13.34 9.86
C VAL A 194 16.22 -13.21 10.29
N ALA A 195 15.88 -13.71 11.48
CA ALA A 195 14.52 -13.56 12.01
C ALA A 195 14.10 -12.08 11.99
N LEU A 196 12.90 -11.79 11.49
CA LEU A 196 12.41 -10.42 11.31
C LEU A 196 12.39 -9.66 12.62
N GLU A 197 11.92 -10.27 13.70
CA GLU A 197 11.95 -9.70 15.05
C GLU A 197 13.35 -9.18 15.44
N LYS A 198 14.40 -9.99 15.16
CA LYS A 198 15.78 -9.59 15.41
C LYS A 198 16.23 -8.42 14.55
N VAL A 199 15.79 -8.37 13.28
CA VAL A 199 16.09 -7.23 12.39
C VAL A 199 15.42 -5.95 12.89
N LEU A 200 14.19 -6.05 13.36
CA LEU A 200 13.41 -4.91 13.84
C LEU A 200 13.91 -4.39 15.20
N SER A 201 14.41 -5.26 16.08
CA SER A 201 14.97 -4.85 17.38
C SER A 201 16.29 -4.08 17.28
N GLN A 202 16.93 -4.07 16.13
CA GLN A 202 18.20 -3.37 15.88
C GLN A 202 18.03 -2.01 15.18
N LYS A 203 16.78 -1.61 14.93
CA LYS A 203 16.43 -0.36 14.19
C LYS A 203 15.73 0.69 15.13
#